data_d43b77004ae37dfe669bafaa76f14b17
#
_entry.id   d43b77004ae37dfe669bafaa76f14b17
#
_cell.length_a   1.000
_cell.length_b   1.000
_cell.length_c   1.000
_cell.angle_alpha   90.00
_cell.angle_beta   90.00
_cell.angle_gamma   90.00
#
_symmetry.space_group_name_H-M   'P 1'
#
loop_
_entity.id
_entity.type
_entity.pdbx_description
1 polymer ?
#
loop_
_entity_poly.entity_id
_entity_poly.type
_entity_poly.pdbx_seq_one_letter_code
_entity_poly.pdbx_strand_id
1 'polypeptide(L)'
;IVAYKIGNKQNQELVNETLKQLQLEPGTILHSDQGSVYTSYEYYALCTEKGITRSMSRKGTPADNAPIECFHASLKCETFYLNSGLRNSNTIVIDIVENYIENYNKVRIQQKLGYLSPIEFRKLAA
;
A
#
# COMPACT_ATOMS: atom_id res chain seq x y z
N ILE A 1 4.78 0.46 -5.17
CA ILE A 1 3.40 0.10 -4.80
C ILE A 1 2.85 -0.79 -5.89
N VAL A 2 2.33 -1.96 -5.53
CA VAL A 2 1.90 -2.99 -6.51
C VAL A 2 0.39 -3.02 -6.72
N ALA A 3 -0.38 -2.54 -5.76
CA ALA A 3 -1.81 -2.32 -5.86
C ALA A 3 -2.26 -1.27 -4.85
N TYR A 4 -3.32 -0.56 -5.16
CA TYR A 4 -3.96 0.38 -4.24
C TYR A 4 -5.43 0.60 -4.62
N LYS A 5 -6.22 0.98 -3.65
CA LYS A 5 -7.58 1.45 -3.83
C LYS A 5 -7.82 2.65 -2.91
N ILE A 6 -8.45 3.67 -3.44
CA ILE A 6 -8.82 4.86 -2.68
C ILE A 6 -10.31 4.78 -2.39
N GLY A 7 -10.69 5.00 -1.15
CA GLY A 7 -12.10 4.95 -0.73
C GLY A 7 -12.38 5.83 0.47
N ASN A 8 -13.64 6.16 0.67
CA ASN A 8 -14.11 7.01 1.77
C ASN A 8 -14.30 6.26 3.09
N LYS A 9 -14.23 4.94 3.05
CA LYS A 9 -14.43 4.08 4.24
C LYS A 9 -13.34 3.00 4.27
N GLN A 10 -12.79 2.80 5.45
CA GLN A 10 -11.88 1.70 5.72
C GLN A 10 -12.71 0.45 6.07
N ASN A 11 -13.10 -0.30 5.05
CA ASN A 11 -13.95 -1.48 5.18
C ASN A 11 -13.34 -2.69 4.45
N GLN A 12 -13.97 -3.86 4.61
CA GLN A 12 -13.54 -5.10 3.99
C GLN A 12 -13.52 -5.02 2.46
N GLU A 13 -14.52 -4.35 1.87
CA GLU A 13 -14.62 -4.18 0.42
C GLU A 13 -13.40 -3.46 -0.17
N LEU A 14 -12.91 -2.39 0.48
CA LEU A 14 -11.72 -1.66 0.05
C LEU A 14 -10.48 -2.57 0.01
N VAL A 15 -10.32 -3.41 1.02
CA VAL A 15 -9.21 -4.38 1.09
C VAL A 15 -9.34 -5.45 0.01
N ASN A 16 -10.53 -6.01 -0.16
CA ASN A 16 -10.80 -7.04 -1.17
C ASN A 16 -10.56 -6.52 -2.59
N GLU A 17 -11.04 -5.30 -2.90
CA GLU A 17 -10.81 -4.65 -4.19
C GLU A 17 -9.31 -4.38 -4.47
N THR A 18 -8.55 -4.07 -3.43
CA THR A 18 -7.10 -3.93 -3.54
C THR A 18 -6.43 -5.28 -3.83
N LEU A 19 -6.81 -6.32 -3.09
CA LEU A 19 -6.25 -7.67 -3.27
C LEU A 19 -6.58 -8.28 -4.64
N LYS A 20 -7.76 -7.99 -5.18
CA LYS A 20 -8.17 -8.49 -6.52
C LYS A 20 -7.26 -7.98 -7.64
N GLN A 21 -6.61 -6.83 -7.47
CA GLN A 21 -5.67 -6.28 -8.45
C GLN A 21 -4.33 -7.03 -8.48
N LEU A 22 -4.01 -7.80 -7.45
CA LEU A 22 -2.73 -8.47 -7.33
C LEU A 22 -2.68 -9.72 -8.21
N GLN A 23 -1.67 -9.78 -9.06
CA GLN A 23 -1.22 -11.00 -9.75
C GLN A 23 0.09 -11.42 -9.08
N LEU A 24 0.05 -12.45 -8.28
CA LEU A 24 1.14 -12.87 -7.43
C LEU A 24 1.49 -14.33 -7.68
N GLU A 25 2.76 -14.66 -7.54
CA GLU A 25 3.21 -16.04 -7.55
C GLU A 25 2.73 -16.78 -6.29
N PRO A 26 2.37 -18.07 -6.40
CA PRO A 26 1.99 -18.86 -5.26
C PRO A 26 3.07 -18.83 -4.16
N GLY A 27 2.64 -18.71 -2.90
CA GLY A 27 3.54 -18.61 -1.77
C GLY A 27 4.04 -17.19 -1.47
N THR A 28 3.61 -16.19 -2.23
CA THR A 28 3.89 -14.79 -1.89
C THR A 28 3.41 -14.46 -0.48
N ILE A 29 4.26 -13.79 0.30
CA ILE A 29 3.92 -13.36 1.65
C ILE A 29 3.32 -11.96 1.61
N LEU A 30 2.12 -11.82 2.19
CA LEU A 30 1.48 -10.52 2.39
C LEU A 30 1.45 -10.20 3.89
N HIS A 31 2.16 -9.14 4.26
CA HIS A 31 2.24 -8.68 5.65
C HIS A 31 1.23 -7.57 5.92
N SER A 32 0.54 -7.64 7.07
CA SER A 32 -0.41 -6.61 7.53
C SER A 32 -0.30 -6.40 9.04
N ASP A 33 -0.98 -5.37 9.53
CA ASP A 33 -1.27 -5.26 10.96
C ASP A 33 -2.40 -6.23 11.39
N GLN A 34 -2.78 -6.16 12.66
CA GLN A 34 -3.89 -6.94 13.22
C GLN A 34 -5.24 -6.18 13.17
N GLY A 35 -5.43 -5.27 12.23
CA GLY A 35 -6.70 -4.58 12.04
C GLY A 35 -7.85 -5.55 11.77
N SER A 36 -9.07 -5.17 12.15
CA SER A 36 -10.26 -6.05 12.07
C SER A 36 -10.52 -6.58 10.66
N VAL A 37 -10.23 -5.80 9.63
CA VAL A 37 -10.38 -6.21 8.23
C VAL A 37 -9.40 -7.32 7.85
N TYR A 38 -8.17 -7.29 8.37
CA TYR A 38 -7.12 -8.28 8.07
C TYR A 38 -7.22 -9.54 8.92
N THR A 39 -7.96 -9.50 10.03
CA THR A 39 -8.24 -10.67 10.87
C THR A 39 -9.57 -11.35 10.53
N SER A 40 -10.32 -10.81 9.58
CA SER A 40 -11.61 -11.37 9.15
C SER A 40 -11.46 -12.70 8.42
N TYR A 41 -12.50 -13.53 8.51
CA TYR A 41 -12.56 -14.79 7.74
C TYR A 41 -12.58 -14.55 6.23
N GLU A 42 -13.24 -13.49 5.79
CA GLU A 42 -13.32 -13.10 4.38
C GLU A 42 -11.94 -12.78 3.79
N TYR A 43 -11.13 -12.03 4.53
CA TYR A 43 -9.74 -11.76 4.13
C TYR A 43 -8.90 -13.04 4.10
N TYR A 44 -9.09 -13.92 5.08
CA TYR A 44 -8.43 -15.22 5.12
C TYR A 44 -8.76 -16.05 3.88
N ALA A 45 -10.05 -16.20 3.57
CA ALA A 45 -10.51 -16.97 2.44
C ALA A 45 -9.95 -16.46 1.11
N LEU A 46 -9.97 -15.12 0.91
CA LEU A 46 -9.45 -14.48 -0.29
C LEU A 46 -7.92 -14.66 -0.44
N CYS A 47 -7.17 -14.57 0.64
CA CYS A 47 -5.73 -14.83 0.61
C CYS A 47 -5.44 -16.29 0.27
N THR A 48 -6.20 -17.22 0.83
CA THR A 48 -6.07 -18.67 0.56
C THR A 48 -6.37 -18.97 -0.90
N GLU A 49 -7.45 -18.42 -1.45
CA GLU A 49 -7.81 -18.58 -2.86
C GLU A 49 -6.71 -18.10 -3.81
N LYS A 50 -6.05 -17.00 -3.44
CA LYS A 50 -4.93 -16.43 -4.22
C LYS A 50 -3.57 -17.10 -3.96
N GLY A 51 -3.50 -18.12 -3.11
CA GLY A 51 -2.23 -18.75 -2.75
C GLY A 51 -1.29 -17.86 -1.94
N ILE A 52 -1.83 -16.85 -1.25
CA ILE A 52 -1.07 -15.87 -0.45
C ILE A 52 -0.84 -16.42 0.96
N THR A 53 0.41 -16.42 1.41
CA THR A 53 0.78 -16.64 2.79
C THR A 53 0.63 -15.36 3.59
N ARG A 54 -0.25 -15.37 4.60
CA ARG A 54 -0.44 -14.20 5.46
C ARG A 54 0.63 -14.13 6.54
N SER A 55 1.14 -12.93 6.75
CA SER A 55 2.01 -12.55 7.88
C SER A 55 1.38 -11.36 8.59
N MET A 56 1.44 -11.34 9.91
CA MET A 56 0.90 -10.24 10.71
C MET A 56 1.93 -9.70 11.68
N SER A 57 1.93 -8.38 11.85
CA SER A 57 2.74 -7.72 12.85
C SER A 57 2.39 -8.21 14.26
N ARG A 58 3.37 -8.20 15.15
CA ARG A 58 3.16 -8.50 16.56
C ARG A 58 2.34 -7.39 17.21
N LYS A 59 1.50 -7.75 18.16
CA LYS A 59 0.71 -6.79 18.91
C LYS A 59 1.62 -5.77 19.62
N GLY A 60 1.35 -4.48 19.38
CA GLY A 60 2.12 -3.39 20.01
C GLY A 60 3.52 -3.17 19.43
N THR A 61 3.82 -3.69 18.24
CA THR A 61 5.13 -3.52 17.58
C THR A 61 4.96 -2.75 16.25
N PRO A 62 4.85 -1.41 16.27
CA PRO A 62 4.68 -0.60 15.05
C PRO A 62 5.82 -0.79 14.05
N ALA A 63 7.03 -1.08 14.52
CA ALA A 63 8.20 -1.30 13.66
C ALA A 63 7.98 -2.42 12.63
N ASP A 64 7.11 -3.39 12.92
CA ASP A 64 6.79 -4.47 11.98
C ASP A 64 6.06 -3.94 10.73
N ASN A 65 5.39 -2.78 10.80
CA ASN A 65 4.69 -2.10 9.71
C ASN A 65 5.40 -0.84 9.18
N ALA A 66 6.63 -0.58 9.62
CA ALA A 66 7.38 0.62 9.28
C ALA A 66 7.38 0.96 7.76
N PRO A 67 7.51 0.02 6.81
CA PRO A 67 7.52 0.37 5.39
C PRO A 67 6.25 1.08 4.92
N ILE A 68 5.07 0.59 5.29
CA ILE A 68 3.81 1.22 4.89
C ILE A 68 3.54 2.52 5.65
N GLU A 69 3.92 2.58 6.92
CA GLU A 69 3.81 3.79 7.72
C GLU A 69 4.70 4.91 7.18
N CYS A 70 5.95 4.59 6.80
CA CYS A 70 6.85 5.55 6.14
C CYS A 70 6.29 6.04 4.81
N PHE A 71 5.68 5.17 4.00
CA PHE A 71 5.03 5.60 2.76
C PHE A 71 3.88 6.57 3.04
N HIS A 72 3.00 6.26 3.99
CA HIS A 72 1.88 7.15 4.35
C HIS A 72 2.38 8.49 4.92
N ALA A 73 3.43 8.47 5.73
CA ALA A 73 4.04 9.71 6.25
C ALA A 73 4.60 10.57 5.11
N SER A 74 5.36 9.99 4.19
CA SER A 74 5.91 10.69 3.02
C SER A 74 4.80 11.27 2.15
N LEU A 75 3.78 10.48 1.82
CA LEU A 75 2.61 10.96 1.07
C LEU A 75 1.98 12.18 1.73
N LYS A 76 1.70 12.14 3.04
CA LYS A 76 1.08 13.24 3.76
C LYS A 76 1.98 14.47 3.83
N CYS A 77 3.26 14.29 4.12
CA CYS A 77 4.21 15.39 4.24
C CYS A 77 4.47 16.10 2.90
N GLU A 78 4.61 15.33 1.83
CA GLU A 78 4.98 15.87 0.52
C GLU A 78 3.79 16.43 -0.26
N THR A 79 2.55 16.16 0.17
CA THR A 79 1.32 16.65 -0.48
C THR A 79 0.47 17.52 0.43
N PHE A 80 -0.18 16.94 1.42
CA PHE A 80 -1.27 17.56 2.17
C PHE A 80 -0.82 18.48 3.30
N TYR A 81 0.36 18.28 3.89
CA TYR A 81 0.82 19.14 4.97
C TYR A 81 1.37 20.47 4.46
N LEU A 82 1.85 20.50 3.22
CA LEU A 82 2.32 21.73 2.57
C LEU A 82 1.17 22.64 2.14
N ASN A 83 -0.02 22.07 1.89
CA ASN A 83 -1.18 22.84 1.44
C ASN A 83 -2.50 22.21 1.97
N SER A 84 -2.99 22.74 3.09
CA SER A 84 -4.22 22.24 3.73
C SER A 84 -5.49 22.43 2.89
N GLY A 85 -5.52 23.39 1.98
CA GLY A 85 -6.64 23.66 1.08
C GLY A 85 -6.93 22.51 0.09
N LEU A 86 -5.96 21.63 -0.16
CA LEU A 86 -6.10 20.49 -1.08
C LEU A 86 -7.06 19.40 -0.55
N ARG A 87 -7.47 19.46 0.72
CA ARG A 87 -8.36 18.45 1.34
C ARG A 87 -9.84 18.76 1.16
N ASN A 88 -10.19 19.85 0.50
CA ASN A 88 -11.59 20.34 0.44
C ASN A 88 -12.45 19.58 -0.58
N SER A 89 -11.88 18.71 -1.40
CA SER A 89 -12.61 17.91 -2.39
C SER A 89 -12.06 16.50 -2.47
N ASN A 90 -12.94 15.50 -2.42
CA ASN A 90 -12.55 14.10 -2.59
C ASN A 90 -11.89 13.84 -3.95
N THR A 91 -12.36 14.47 -5.01
CA THR A 91 -11.76 14.34 -6.36
C THR A 91 -10.33 14.83 -6.36
N ILE A 92 -10.06 16.00 -5.81
CA ILE A 92 -8.70 16.55 -5.70
C ILE A 92 -7.79 15.64 -4.88
N VAL A 93 -8.30 15.09 -3.78
CA VAL A 93 -7.53 14.16 -2.94
C VAL A 93 -7.17 12.87 -3.72
N ILE A 94 -8.12 12.32 -4.48
CA ILE A 94 -7.90 11.13 -5.31
C ILE A 94 -6.82 11.42 -6.35
N ASP A 95 -6.96 12.49 -7.13
CA ASP A 95 -5.99 12.87 -8.15
C ASP A 95 -4.57 13.07 -7.59
N ILE A 96 -4.46 13.71 -6.42
CA ILE A 96 -3.17 13.91 -5.75
C ILE A 96 -2.54 12.57 -5.35
N VAL A 97 -3.32 11.67 -4.76
CA VAL A 97 -2.82 10.37 -4.31
C VAL A 97 -2.40 9.51 -5.51
N GLU A 98 -3.17 9.49 -6.59
CA GLU A 98 -2.85 8.74 -7.80
C GLU A 98 -1.58 9.25 -8.45
N ASN A 99 -1.46 10.56 -8.65
CA ASN A 99 -0.25 11.19 -9.20
C ASN A 99 0.97 10.95 -8.30
N TYR A 100 0.80 10.99 -6.97
CA TYR A 100 1.87 10.70 -6.04
C TYR A 100 2.35 9.26 -6.14
N ILE A 101 1.43 8.29 -6.20
CA ILE A 101 1.77 6.87 -6.35
C ILE A 101 2.49 6.61 -7.67
N GLU A 102 2.04 7.23 -8.75
CA GLU A 102 2.70 7.12 -10.04
C GLU A 102 4.13 7.65 -10.00
N ASN A 103 4.33 8.85 -9.46
CA ASN A 103 5.65 9.44 -9.27
C ASN A 103 6.54 8.60 -8.35
N TYR A 104 6.00 8.13 -7.22
CA TYR A 104 6.69 7.26 -6.28
C TYR A 104 7.21 5.99 -6.94
N ASN A 105 6.40 5.37 -7.79
CA ASN A 105 6.75 4.12 -8.45
C ASN A 105 7.72 4.30 -9.62
N LYS A 106 7.56 5.36 -10.43
CA LYS A 106 8.26 5.53 -11.70
C LYS A 106 9.46 6.46 -11.65
N VAL A 107 9.43 7.45 -10.76
CA VAL A 107 10.39 8.58 -10.78
C VAL A 107 11.20 8.68 -9.49
N ARG A 108 10.56 8.46 -8.34
CA ARG A 108 11.21 8.65 -7.04
C ARG A 108 12.33 7.64 -6.84
N ILE A 109 13.58 8.10 -6.85
CA ILE A 109 14.75 7.28 -6.56
C ILE A 109 14.84 6.99 -5.06
N GLN A 110 15.32 5.81 -4.70
CA GLN A 110 15.49 5.39 -3.31
C GLN A 110 16.90 4.83 -3.10
N GLN A 111 17.61 5.35 -2.09
CA GLN A 111 18.95 4.91 -1.79
C GLN A 111 19.04 3.39 -1.53
N LYS A 112 18.06 2.84 -0.81
CA LYS A 112 17.96 1.39 -0.53
C LYS A 112 17.79 0.53 -1.78
N LEU A 113 17.35 1.12 -2.89
CA LEU A 113 17.19 0.46 -4.19
C LEU A 113 18.34 0.80 -5.15
N GLY A 114 19.49 1.24 -4.63
CA GLY A 114 20.62 1.64 -5.46
C GLY A 114 20.35 2.91 -6.27
N TYR A 115 19.57 3.85 -5.73
CA TYR A 115 19.14 5.08 -6.39
C TYR A 115 18.24 4.84 -7.63
N LEU A 116 17.58 3.70 -7.67
CA LEU A 116 16.56 3.40 -8.68
C LEU A 116 15.15 3.70 -8.13
N SER A 117 14.21 3.92 -9.04
CA SER A 117 12.79 3.91 -8.69
C SER A 117 12.31 2.48 -8.42
N PRO A 118 11.21 2.28 -7.69
CA PRO A 118 10.66 0.95 -7.42
C PRO A 118 10.40 0.10 -8.67
N ILE A 119 9.94 0.72 -9.76
CA ILE A 119 9.70 0.00 -11.03
C ILE A 119 11.01 -0.40 -11.71
N GLU A 120 12.00 0.49 -11.74
CA GLU A 120 13.31 0.18 -12.31
C GLU A 120 13.99 -0.96 -11.54
N PHE A 121 14.00 -0.86 -10.20
CA PHE A 121 14.54 -1.91 -9.35
C PHE A 121 13.85 -3.27 -9.58
N ARG A 122 12.52 -3.28 -9.66
CA ARG A 122 11.75 -4.51 -9.92
C ARG A 122 12.11 -5.14 -11.28
N LYS A 123 12.31 -4.32 -12.31
CA LYS A 123 12.72 -4.82 -13.64
C LYS A 123 14.10 -5.47 -13.66
N LEU A 124 15.00 -5.01 -12.78
CA LEU A 124 16.34 -5.60 -12.65
C LEU A 124 16.36 -6.86 -11.78
N ALA A 125 15.39 -7.01 -10.87
CA ALA A 125 15.28 -8.14 -9.96
C ALA A 125 14.43 -9.30 -10.52
N ALA A 126 13.76 -9.11 -11.65
CA ALA A 126 12.95 -10.11 -12.34
C ALA A 126 13.79 -10.85 -13.42
#